data_74f41006b3f2d2aa20e29f19313825ca
#
_entry.id   74f41006b3f2d2aa20e29f19313825ca
#
_cell.length_a   1.000
_cell.length_b   1.000
_cell.length_c   1.000
_cell.angle_alpha   90.00
_cell.angle_beta   90.00
_cell.angle_gamma   90.00
#
_symmetry.space_group_name_H-M   'P 1'
#
loop_
_entity.id
_entity.type
_entity.pdbx_description
1 polymer ?
#
loop_
_entity_poly.entity_id
_entity_poly.type
_entity_poly.pdbx_seq_one_letter_code
_entity_poly.pdbx_strand_id
1 'polypeptide(L)'
;MTGYEPRFDHDYAYGQQGEFLIGDAIKSLGDGQGRVEVKRKRRLDDMIYVELMQDPGGAGTRWKPSGLNVTDAEWWAFAVGDTRMILFIPTDLLRWAVSTDAGRPCAETDGDNPTEGRLFRVSWLIQSLQRWTDARR
;
A
#
# COMPACT_ATOMS: atom_id res chain seq x y z
N MET A 1 -16.14 2.82 -44.28
CA MET A 1 -16.00 4.04 -43.50
C MET A 1 -16.07 3.71 -42.01
N THR A 2 -15.02 3.97 -41.32
CA THR A 2 -14.97 3.77 -39.88
C THR A 2 -15.57 5.03 -39.21
N GLY A 3 -16.70 4.87 -38.56
CA GLY A 3 -17.25 5.96 -37.74
C GLY A 3 -16.30 6.28 -36.58
N TYR A 4 -16.21 7.54 -36.23
CA TYR A 4 -15.55 7.97 -35.01
C TYR A 4 -16.24 7.33 -33.80
N GLU A 5 -15.46 6.65 -32.96
CA GLU A 5 -15.96 5.95 -31.77
C GLU A 5 -15.44 6.68 -30.51
N PRO A 6 -16.20 7.61 -29.94
CA PRO A 6 -15.75 8.38 -28.77
C PRO A 6 -15.41 7.52 -27.57
N ARG A 7 -16.07 6.36 -27.41
CA ARG A 7 -15.75 5.43 -26.32
C ARG A 7 -14.37 4.83 -26.49
N PHE A 8 -13.98 4.52 -27.72
CA PHE A 8 -12.66 3.98 -28.00
C PHE A 8 -11.56 4.96 -27.60
N ASP A 9 -11.69 6.23 -27.96
CA ASP A 9 -10.70 7.24 -27.61
C ASP A 9 -10.62 7.44 -26.09
N HIS A 10 -11.76 7.45 -25.41
CA HIS A 10 -11.82 7.55 -23.96
C HIS A 10 -11.15 6.34 -23.28
N ASP A 11 -11.47 5.14 -23.74
CA ASP A 11 -10.90 3.91 -23.19
C ASP A 11 -9.40 3.81 -23.48
N TYR A 12 -8.97 4.26 -24.66
CA TYR A 12 -7.54 4.29 -25.01
C TYR A 12 -6.76 5.24 -24.10
N ALA A 13 -7.26 6.46 -23.89
CA ALA A 13 -6.64 7.42 -22.99
C ALA A 13 -6.58 6.91 -21.55
N TYR A 14 -7.65 6.29 -21.08
CA TYR A 14 -7.70 5.68 -19.75
C TYR A 14 -6.70 4.54 -19.62
N GLY A 15 -6.58 3.68 -20.63
CA GLY A 15 -5.59 2.60 -20.67
C GLY A 15 -4.16 3.14 -20.64
N GLN A 16 -3.85 4.19 -21.38
CA GLN A 16 -2.53 4.83 -21.34
C GLN A 16 -2.20 5.40 -19.97
N GLN A 17 -3.16 6.00 -19.28
CA GLN A 17 -2.96 6.48 -17.91
C GLN A 17 -2.61 5.34 -16.96
N GLY A 18 -3.26 4.19 -17.12
CA GLY A 18 -2.95 2.99 -16.34
C GLY A 18 -1.55 2.45 -16.60
N GLU A 19 -1.13 2.38 -17.86
CA GLU A 19 0.23 1.98 -18.23
C GLU A 19 1.28 2.92 -17.66
N PHE A 20 1.03 4.20 -17.68
CA PHE A 20 1.91 5.22 -17.12
C PHE A 20 2.07 5.05 -15.61
N LEU A 21 0.96 4.84 -14.89
CA LEU A 21 0.97 4.61 -13.44
C LEU A 21 1.76 3.36 -13.08
N ILE A 22 1.53 2.26 -13.78
CA ILE A 22 2.24 1.00 -13.56
C ILE A 22 3.72 1.16 -13.90
N GLY A 23 4.04 1.82 -15.01
CA GLY A 23 5.42 2.09 -15.41
C GLY A 23 6.18 2.91 -14.36
N ASP A 24 5.55 3.93 -13.78
CA ASP A 24 6.13 4.73 -12.72
C ASP A 24 6.39 3.91 -11.45
N ALA A 25 5.46 3.06 -11.05
CA ALA A 25 5.62 2.19 -9.90
C ALA A 25 6.77 1.18 -10.10
N ILE A 26 6.87 0.58 -11.26
CA ILE A 26 7.95 -0.36 -11.61
C ILE A 26 9.31 0.38 -11.63
N LYS A 27 9.38 1.55 -12.21
CA LYS A 27 10.59 2.37 -12.22
C LYS A 27 11.02 2.72 -10.79
N SER A 28 10.07 3.12 -9.94
CA SER A 28 10.34 3.44 -8.54
C SER A 28 10.90 2.24 -7.77
N LEU A 29 10.44 1.03 -8.10
CA LEU A 29 10.96 -0.20 -7.51
C LEU A 29 12.39 -0.49 -7.98
N GLY A 30 12.69 -0.22 -9.25
CA GLY A 30 13.96 -0.59 -9.88
C GLY A 30 15.09 0.41 -9.69
N ASP A 31 14.82 1.67 -9.32
CA ASP A 31 15.85 2.70 -9.25
C ASP A 31 16.68 2.70 -7.96
N GLY A 32 16.29 1.88 -6.97
CA GLY A 32 17.02 1.72 -5.72
C GLY A 32 17.03 2.95 -4.82
N GLN A 33 16.18 3.93 -5.05
CA GLN A 33 16.15 5.19 -4.31
C GLN A 33 15.27 5.12 -3.04
N GLY A 34 14.83 3.94 -2.64
CA GLY A 34 13.99 3.77 -1.45
C GLY A 34 12.57 4.30 -1.61
N ARG A 35 12.10 4.50 -2.85
CA ARG A 35 10.75 5.01 -3.13
C ARG A 35 9.66 3.97 -2.93
N VAL A 36 10.02 2.72 -2.76
CA VAL A 36 9.09 1.60 -2.55
C VAL A 36 9.48 0.86 -1.28
N GLU A 37 8.54 0.78 -0.35
CA GLU A 37 8.65 -0.09 0.82
C GLU A 37 8.13 -1.47 0.45
N VAL A 38 8.99 -2.48 0.49
CA VAL A 38 8.64 -3.85 0.11
C VAL A 38 8.25 -4.65 1.34
N LYS A 39 7.08 -5.24 1.30
CA LYS A 39 6.56 -6.11 2.35
C LYS A 39 6.18 -7.47 1.77
N ARG A 40 6.29 -8.50 2.57
CA ARG A 40 5.85 -9.84 2.18
C ARG A 40 4.58 -10.21 2.94
N LYS A 41 3.53 -10.50 2.19
CA LYS A 41 2.26 -10.97 2.73
C LYS A 41 2.23 -12.50 2.64
N ARG A 42 2.32 -13.19 3.77
CA ARG A 42 2.36 -14.66 3.79
C ARG A 42 1.02 -15.30 3.54
N ARG A 43 -0.06 -14.71 4.08
CA ARG A 43 -1.41 -15.26 3.98
C ARG A 43 -2.09 -14.86 2.69
N LEU A 44 -2.81 -15.79 2.09
CA LEU A 44 -3.60 -15.55 0.88
C LEU A 44 -5.04 -15.15 1.29
N ASP A 45 -5.15 -14.03 1.94
CA ASP A 45 -6.43 -13.47 2.39
C ASP A 45 -6.55 -11.99 2.01
N ASP A 46 -7.67 -11.37 2.36
CA ASP A 46 -7.98 -9.97 2.07
C ASP A 46 -7.35 -8.98 3.07
N MET A 47 -6.36 -9.41 3.86
CA MET A 47 -5.79 -8.57 4.92
C MET A 47 -4.38 -8.13 4.59
N ILE A 48 -4.06 -6.87 4.88
CA ILE A 48 -2.70 -6.36 4.91
C ILE A 48 -2.39 -5.79 6.29
N TYR A 49 -1.14 -5.97 6.72
CA TYR A 49 -0.64 -5.42 7.97
C TYR A 49 0.22 -4.19 7.69
N VAL A 50 -0.09 -3.09 8.36
CA VAL A 50 0.66 -1.84 8.25
C VAL A 50 1.30 -1.53 9.60
N GLU A 51 2.61 -1.68 9.68
CA GLU A 51 3.39 -1.41 10.88
C GLU A 51 3.43 0.08 11.18
N LEU A 52 3.26 0.44 12.44
CA LEU A 52 3.32 1.82 12.93
C LEU A 52 4.37 2.02 14.02
N MET A 53 4.61 1.00 14.85
CA MET A 53 5.54 1.05 15.98
C MET A 53 6.33 -0.24 16.04
N GLN A 54 7.55 -0.17 16.56
CA GLN A 54 8.34 -1.35 16.89
C GLN A 54 8.99 -1.19 18.27
N ASP A 55 9.26 -2.33 18.91
CA ASP A 55 9.99 -2.41 20.16
C ASP A 55 11.32 -3.15 19.96
N PRO A 56 12.42 -2.45 19.65
CA PRO A 56 13.71 -3.10 19.48
C PRO A 56 14.13 -3.81 20.76
N GLY A 57 14.52 -5.09 20.63
CA GLY A 57 14.93 -5.91 21.76
C GLY A 57 13.80 -6.64 22.48
N GLY A 58 12.53 -6.32 22.20
CA GLY A 58 11.38 -7.10 22.66
C GLY A 58 11.07 -7.05 24.15
N ALA A 59 11.65 -6.09 24.89
CA ALA A 59 11.44 -5.98 26.35
C ALA A 59 10.19 -5.19 26.74
N GLY A 60 9.44 -4.66 25.78
CA GLY A 60 8.24 -3.85 26.03
C GLY A 60 8.53 -2.41 26.48
N THR A 61 9.79 -1.96 26.41
CA THR A 61 10.22 -0.69 27.01
C THR A 61 10.79 0.31 26.00
N ARG A 62 10.94 -0.08 24.72
CA ARG A 62 11.60 0.76 23.71
C ARG A 62 10.72 1.04 22.50
N TRP A 63 9.42 1.08 22.68
CA TRP A 63 8.50 1.37 21.61
C TRP A 63 8.83 2.69 20.92
N LYS A 64 9.00 2.64 19.60
CA LYS A 64 9.30 3.81 18.77
C LYS A 64 8.56 3.74 17.46
N PRO A 65 8.30 4.89 16.80
CA PRO A 65 7.71 4.91 15.47
C PRO A 65 8.51 4.07 14.47
N SER A 66 7.80 3.36 13.62
CA SER A 66 8.38 2.54 12.55
C SER A 66 7.40 2.42 11.39
N GLY A 67 7.78 1.67 10.36
CA GLY A 67 6.93 1.41 9.22
C GLY A 67 6.36 2.68 8.62
N LEU A 68 5.03 2.79 8.58
CA LEU A 68 4.33 3.91 7.96
C LEU A 68 4.67 5.27 8.61
N ASN A 69 4.98 5.28 9.90
CA ASN A 69 5.27 6.51 10.63
C ASN A 69 6.64 7.10 10.31
N VAL A 70 7.54 6.36 9.66
CA VAL A 70 8.91 6.82 9.37
C VAL A 70 9.30 6.68 7.90
N THR A 71 8.51 6.01 7.08
CA THR A 71 8.88 5.74 5.69
C THR A 71 8.87 7.01 4.84
N ASP A 72 9.85 7.12 3.96
CA ASP A 72 9.88 8.12 2.88
C ASP A 72 9.38 7.54 1.56
N ALA A 73 9.01 6.28 1.53
CA ALA A 73 8.55 5.61 0.32
C ALA A 73 7.23 6.21 -0.18
N GLU A 74 7.11 6.31 -1.48
CA GLU A 74 5.87 6.76 -2.14
C GLU A 74 4.87 5.61 -2.29
N TRP A 75 5.38 4.38 -2.34
CA TRP A 75 4.60 3.17 -2.58
C TRP A 75 4.93 2.11 -1.54
N TRP A 76 3.92 1.36 -1.16
CA TRP A 76 4.08 0.09 -0.44
C TRP A 76 3.73 -1.04 -1.39
N ALA A 77 4.66 -1.98 -1.57
CA ALA A 77 4.49 -3.14 -2.43
C ALA A 77 4.43 -4.41 -1.59
N PHE A 78 3.32 -5.12 -1.67
CA PHE A 78 3.12 -6.38 -0.96
C PHE A 78 3.27 -7.54 -1.94
N ALA A 79 4.31 -8.36 -1.77
CA ALA A 79 4.44 -9.62 -2.47
C ALA A 79 3.53 -10.66 -1.78
N VAL A 80 2.60 -11.24 -2.51
CA VAL A 80 1.55 -12.08 -1.95
C VAL A 80 1.94 -13.56 -2.01
N GLY A 81 2.26 -14.14 -0.87
CA GLY A 81 2.58 -15.56 -0.72
C GLY A 81 3.66 -16.03 -1.69
N ASP A 82 3.46 -17.21 -2.27
CA ASP A 82 4.33 -17.77 -3.32
C ASP A 82 3.76 -17.50 -4.73
N THR A 83 2.79 -16.59 -4.84
CA THR A 83 2.23 -16.14 -6.11
C THR A 83 3.15 -15.11 -6.75
N ARG A 84 2.85 -14.76 -8.00
CA ARG A 84 3.48 -13.61 -8.67
C ARG A 84 2.66 -12.34 -8.53
N MET A 85 1.65 -12.35 -7.66
CA MET A 85 0.82 -11.18 -7.43
C MET A 85 1.52 -10.19 -6.52
N ILE A 86 1.52 -8.94 -6.92
CA ILE A 86 2.08 -7.84 -6.16
C ILE A 86 1.00 -6.77 -6.04
N LEU A 87 0.78 -6.30 -4.80
CA LEU A 87 -0.11 -5.18 -4.54
C LEU A 87 0.74 -3.93 -4.34
N PHE A 88 0.60 -2.95 -5.23
CA PHE A 88 1.17 -1.62 -5.04
C PHE A 88 0.12 -0.69 -4.47
N ILE A 89 0.39 -0.11 -3.32
CA ILE A 89 -0.53 0.78 -2.63
C ILE A 89 0.18 2.11 -2.39
N PRO A 90 -0.44 3.25 -2.77
CA PRO A 90 0.14 4.56 -2.46
C PRO A 90 0.30 4.72 -0.95
N THR A 91 1.46 5.17 -0.51
CA THR A 91 1.72 5.43 0.91
C THR A 91 0.70 6.43 1.48
N ASP A 92 0.32 7.43 0.70
CA ASP A 92 -0.67 8.43 1.13
C ASP A 92 -2.05 7.83 1.38
N LEU A 93 -2.44 6.80 0.64
CA LEU A 93 -3.69 6.08 0.91
C LEU A 93 -3.63 5.39 2.28
N LEU A 94 -2.52 4.74 2.58
CA LEU A 94 -2.33 4.08 3.88
C LEU A 94 -2.33 5.09 5.03
N ARG A 95 -1.66 6.23 4.86
CA ARG A 95 -1.67 7.31 5.86
C ARG A 95 -3.07 7.85 6.09
N TRP A 96 -3.82 8.07 5.02
CA TRP A 96 -5.21 8.50 5.12
C TRP A 96 -6.06 7.46 5.86
N ALA A 97 -5.91 6.18 5.50
CA ALA A 97 -6.67 5.10 6.14
C ALA A 97 -6.40 5.06 7.66
N VAL A 98 -5.14 5.17 8.07
CA VAL A 98 -4.77 5.24 9.49
C VAL A 98 -5.36 6.48 10.15
N SER A 99 -5.34 7.64 9.48
CA SER A 99 -5.87 8.90 10.02
C SER A 99 -7.38 8.87 10.25
N THR A 100 -8.12 8.04 9.53
CA THR A 100 -9.57 7.86 9.72
C THR A 100 -9.90 6.89 10.85
N ASP A 101 -8.90 6.38 11.56
CA ASP A 101 -9.01 5.35 12.59
C ASP A 101 -9.63 4.04 12.08
N ALA A 102 -9.53 3.80 10.78
CA ALA A 102 -9.96 2.57 10.16
C ALA A 102 -8.95 1.45 10.41
N GLY A 103 -9.40 0.24 10.17
CA GLY A 103 -8.59 -0.94 10.40
C GLY A 103 -8.63 -1.40 11.86
N ARG A 104 -8.10 -2.58 12.09
CA ARG A 104 -8.08 -3.20 13.42
C ARG A 104 -6.67 -3.07 14.01
N PRO A 105 -6.51 -2.58 15.26
CA PRO A 105 -5.23 -2.65 15.94
C PRO A 105 -4.70 -4.09 16.00
N CYS A 106 -3.42 -4.25 15.72
CA CYS A 106 -2.79 -5.56 15.67
C CYS A 106 -1.35 -5.47 16.15
N ALA A 107 -0.89 -6.53 16.82
CA ALA A 107 0.50 -6.69 17.19
C ALA A 107 1.07 -7.91 16.49
N GLU A 108 2.29 -7.79 15.99
CA GLU A 108 3.05 -8.88 15.38
C GLU A 108 4.27 -9.19 16.24
N THR A 109 4.43 -10.46 16.58
CA THR A 109 5.53 -10.91 17.47
C THR A 109 6.47 -11.89 16.79
N ASP A 110 6.20 -12.28 15.54
CA ASP A 110 6.93 -13.33 14.82
C ASP A 110 8.20 -12.84 14.12
N GLY A 111 8.51 -11.56 14.20
CA GLY A 111 9.71 -10.98 13.62
C GLY A 111 10.84 -10.81 14.62
N ASP A 112 11.93 -10.20 14.17
CA ASP A 112 13.10 -9.90 15.01
C ASP A 112 12.74 -8.95 16.16
N ASN A 113 11.78 -8.07 15.94
CA ASN A 113 11.25 -7.15 16.94
C ASN A 113 9.74 -7.20 16.96
N PRO A 114 9.11 -7.14 18.12
CA PRO A 114 7.66 -6.93 18.20
C PRO A 114 7.28 -5.62 17.54
N THR A 115 6.14 -5.64 16.83
CA THR A 115 5.58 -4.46 16.18
C THR A 115 4.11 -4.31 16.52
N GLU A 116 3.62 -3.09 16.45
CA GLU A 116 2.21 -2.76 16.50
C GLU A 116 1.82 -1.99 15.26
N GLY A 117 0.61 -2.20 14.79
CA GLY A 117 0.11 -1.56 13.59
C GLY A 117 -1.38 -1.78 13.42
N ARG A 118 -1.81 -1.74 12.17
CA ARG A 118 -3.20 -1.88 11.78
C ARG A 118 -3.35 -2.96 10.72
N LEU A 119 -4.40 -3.76 10.84
CA LEU A 119 -4.86 -4.66 9.81
C LEU A 119 -5.97 -3.99 9.01
N PHE A 120 -5.80 -3.94 7.68
CA PHE A 120 -6.81 -3.44 6.76
C PHE A 120 -7.26 -4.56 5.83
N ARG A 121 -8.53 -4.53 5.46
CA ARG A 121 -9.00 -5.31 4.31
C ARG A 121 -8.62 -4.57 3.03
N VAL A 122 -8.01 -5.27 2.09
CA VAL A 122 -7.71 -4.71 0.76
C VAL A 122 -9.01 -4.27 0.09
N SER A 123 -10.07 -5.08 0.21
CA SER A 123 -11.40 -4.74 -0.31
C SER A 123 -11.94 -3.43 0.29
N TRP A 124 -11.70 -3.18 1.59
CA TRP A 124 -12.09 -1.91 2.21
C TRP A 124 -11.33 -0.73 1.61
N LEU A 125 -10.03 -0.88 1.37
CA LEU A 125 -9.22 0.16 0.74
C LEU A 125 -9.75 0.48 -0.66
N ILE A 126 -10.07 -0.53 -1.45
CA ILE A 126 -10.64 -0.36 -2.80
C ILE A 126 -11.98 0.38 -2.72
N GLN A 127 -12.87 -0.03 -1.82
CA GLN A 127 -14.18 0.62 -1.63
C GLN A 127 -14.07 2.05 -1.14
N SER A 128 -12.97 2.40 -0.48
CA SER A 128 -12.75 3.72 0.11
C SER A 128 -12.02 4.70 -0.82
N LEU A 129 -11.61 4.27 -2.01
CA LEU A 129 -10.82 5.08 -2.93
C LEU A 129 -11.52 6.40 -3.30
N GLN A 130 -12.83 6.40 -3.48
CA GLN A 130 -13.56 7.62 -3.79
C GLN A 130 -13.48 8.63 -2.65
N ARG A 131 -13.66 8.17 -1.41
CA ARG A 131 -13.55 9.03 -0.22
C ARG A 131 -12.14 9.60 -0.07
N TRP A 132 -11.13 8.79 -0.29
CA TRP A 132 -9.73 9.23 -0.26
C TRP A 132 -9.45 10.27 -1.35
N THR A 133 -9.91 10.02 -2.57
CA THR A 133 -9.75 10.96 -3.69
C THR A 133 -10.42 12.29 -3.37
N ASP A 134 -11.63 12.27 -2.82
CA ASP A 134 -12.37 13.48 -2.44
C ASP A 134 -11.67 14.25 -1.32
N ALA A 135 -11.07 13.56 -0.35
CA ALA A 135 -10.34 14.18 0.75
C ALA A 135 -9.06 14.91 0.32
N ARG A 136 -8.54 14.62 -0.88
CA ARG A 136 -7.33 15.24 -1.44
C ARG A 136 -7.61 16.48 -2.27
N ARG A 137 -8.87 16.79 -2.52
CA ARG A 137 -9.29 17.97 -3.32
C ARG A 137 -9.29 19.26 -2.51
#